data_520960fec5c741d5794c2ccca8f54759
#
_entry.id   520960fec5c741d5794c2ccca8f54759
#
_cell.length_a   1.000
_cell.length_b   1.000
_cell.length_c   1.000
_cell.angle_alpha   90.00
_cell.angle_beta   90.00
_cell.angle_gamma   90.00
#
_symmetry.space_group_name_H-M   'P 1'
#
loop_
_entity.id
_entity.type
_entity.pdbx_description
1 polymer ?
#
loop_
_entity_poly.entity_id
_entity_poly.type
_entity_poly.pdbx_seq_one_letter_code
_entity_poly.pdbx_strand_id
1 'polypeptide(L)'
;QATLAVLPGGEVYIREASANMQQNAPNPAIFVFEGGKFTTGKTNFSCKAVVNEGKFIVDGTFDINNSCAFYNGAAAELEADDMEITNRAKLYNDGKIESDDLELNSYAELSNCENGVVDVDGTFYLTNNSVVYQKGLASMEKLEARGGGTLYVNCHTVAEEIAAEGARFYIASGAGLDAEEVYFNSNTELYAAAGSIFAM
;
A
#
# COMPACT_ATOMS: atom_id res chain seq x y z
N GLN A 1 11.07 -18.91 -18.11
CA GLN A 1 10.40 -18.11 -17.10
C GLN A 1 8.93 -18.53 -17.03
N ALA A 2 8.41 -18.77 -15.83
CA ALA A 2 7.03 -19.18 -15.62
C ALA A 2 6.21 -18.02 -15.03
N THR A 3 4.97 -17.88 -15.47
CA THR A 3 3.95 -17.03 -14.87
C THR A 3 2.87 -17.93 -14.30
N LEU A 4 2.46 -17.71 -13.06
CA LEU A 4 1.24 -18.29 -12.52
C LEU A 4 0.06 -17.43 -12.95
N ALA A 5 -0.89 -18.00 -13.65
CA ALA A 5 -2.12 -17.32 -14.05
C ALA A 5 -3.32 -17.97 -13.37
N VAL A 6 -4.10 -17.17 -12.61
CA VAL A 6 -5.37 -17.61 -12.01
C VAL A 6 -6.50 -17.05 -12.87
N LEU A 7 -7.17 -17.92 -13.61
CA LEU A 7 -8.22 -17.55 -14.57
C LEU A 7 -9.57 -17.27 -13.87
N PRO A 8 -10.52 -16.61 -14.53
CA PRO A 8 -11.84 -16.37 -14.00
C PRO A 8 -12.51 -17.65 -13.49
N GLY A 9 -13.06 -17.62 -12.28
CA GLY A 9 -13.64 -18.78 -11.59
C GLY A 9 -12.61 -19.80 -11.08
N GLY A 10 -11.32 -19.60 -11.34
CA GLY A 10 -10.25 -20.43 -10.79
C GLY A 10 -9.87 -19.99 -9.37
N GLU A 11 -9.56 -20.98 -8.53
CA GLU A 11 -9.03 -20.75 -7.19
C GLU A 11 -7.69 -21.47 -7.04
N VAL A 12 -6.69 -20.77 -6.51
CA VAL A 12 -5.37 -21.33 -6.24
C VAL A 12 -5.02 -21.06 -4.78
N TYR A 13 -4.61 -22.09 -4.07
CA TYR A 13 -4.06 -21.98 -2.73
C TYR A 13 -2.61 -22.48 -2.72
N ILE A 14 -1.70 -21.65 -2.17
CA ILE A 14 -0.29 -21.98 -1.97
C ILE A 14 0.08 -21.61 -0.54
N ARG A 15 0.64 -22.56 0.22
CA ARG A 15 1.01 -22.30 1.62
C ARG A 15 1.97 -21.12 1.80
N GLU A 16 2.96 -21.00 0.91
CA GLU A 16 3.93 -19.92 0.88
C GLU A 16 4.22 -19.55 -0.57
N ALA A 17 3.97 -18.30 -0.95
CA ALA A 17 4.24 -17.81 -2.29
C ALA A 17 5.53 -16.99 -2.30
N SER A 18 6.54 -17.45 -3.01
CA SER A 18 7.79 -16.74 -3.21
C SER A 18 8.11 -16.61 -4.70
N ALA A 19 8.39 -15.39 -5.13
CA ALA A 19 8.82 -15.11 -6.49
C ALA A 19 10.10 -14.27 -6.46
N ASN A 20 11.22 -14.94 -6.71
CA ASN A 20 12.53 -14.30 -6.88
C ASN A 20 12.91 -14.39 -8.35
N MET A 21 12.50 -13.40 -9.14
CA MET A 21 12.69 -13.37 -10.59
C MET A 21 13.53 -12.17 -10.99
N GLN A 22 14.36 -12.34 -12.02
CA GLN A 22 15.14 -11.24 -12.56
C GLN A 22 14.21 -10.09 -12.99
N GLN A 23 14.54 -8.86 -12.61
CA GLN A 23 13.76 -7.65 -12.91
C GLN A 23 13.52 -7.41 -14.41
N ASN A 24 14.31 -8.03 -15.29
CA ASN A 24 14.17 -7.94 -16.75
C ASN A 24 13.20 -8.97 -17.35
N ALA A 25 12.47 -9.69 -16.51
CA ALA A 25 11.47 -10.64 -16.97
C ALA A 25 10.36 -9.95 -17.78
N PRO A 26 9.96 -10.47 -18.97
CA PRO A 26 8.96 -9.80 -19.80
C PRO A 26 7.55 -9.83 -19.19
N ASN A 27 7.22 -10.84 -18.41
CA ASN A 27 5.88 -11.08 -17.87
C ASN A 27 5.86 -10.93 -16.33
N PRO A 28 4.70 -10.64 -15.69
CA PRO A 28 4.55 -10.71 -14.25
C PRO A 28 4.78 -12.14 -13.74
N ALA A 29 5.20 -12.26 -12.47
CA ALA A 29 5.37 -13.55 -11.82
C ALA A 29 4.03 -14.25 -11.55
N ILE A 30 3.04 -13.47 -11.12
CA ILE A 30 1.67 -13.90 -10.86
C ILE A 30 0.72 -12.94 -11.57
N PHE A 31 -0.33 -13.49 -12.15
CA PHE A 31 -1.46 -12.74 -12.70
C PHE A 31 -2.75 -13.39 -12.20
N VAL A 32 -3.53 -12.65 -11.41
CA VAL A 32 -4.88 -13.04 -10.99
C VAL A 32 -5.87 -12.25 -11.84
N PHE A 33 -6.62 -12.94 -12.70
CA PHE A 33 -7.63 -12.31 -13.55
C PHE A 33 -8.88 -11.98 -12.75
N GLU A 34 -9.70 -11.05 -13.25
CA GLU A 34 -11.02 -10.74 -12.71
C GLU A 34 -11.85 -12.02 -12.51
N GLY A 35 -12.43 -12.17 -11.32
CA GLY A 35 -13.15 -13.38 -10.91
C GLY A 35 -12.26 -14.59 -10.57
N GLY A 36 -10.94 -14.47 -10.64
CA GLY A 36 -9.99 -15.44 -10.09
C GLY A 36 -9.68 -15.16 -8.62
N LYS A 37 -9.27 -16.19 -7.88
CA LYS A 37 -8.87 -16.07 -6.48
C LYS A 37 -7.53 -16.75 -6.23
N PHE A 38 -6.59 -16.01 -5.66
CA PHE A 38 -5.32 -16.53 -5.16
C PHE A 38 -5.24 -16.37 -3.65
N THR A 39 -4.93 -17.43 -2.94
CA THR A 39 -4.76 -17.41 -1.49
C THR A 39 -3.41 -18.01 -1.09
N THR A 40 -2.73 -17.38 -0.15
CA THR A 40 -1.46 -17.87 0.39
C THR A 40 -1.32 -17.52 1.87
N GLY A 41 -0.58 -18.30 2.64
CA GLY A 41 -0.31 -18.02 4.05
C GLY A 41 0.73 -16.89 4.25
N LYS A 42 1.62 -16.67 3.28
CA LYS A 42 2.55 -15.53 3.25
C LYS A 42 3.16 -15.35 1.87
N THR A 43 3.69 -14.16 1.60
CA THR A 43 4.45 -13.89 0.38
C THR A 43 5.89 -13.49 0.67
N ASN A 44 6.73 -13.59 -0.37
CA ASN A 44 8.04 -12.95 -0.43
C ASN A 44 8.33 -12.67 -1.90
N PHE A 45 7.96 -11.49 -2.36
CA PHE A 45 8.07 -11.12 -3.76
C PHE A 45 9.23 -10.16 -4.02
N SER A 46 10.26 -10.68 -4.68
CA SER A 46 11.41 -9.94 -5.21
C SER A 46 11.47 -10.15 -6.73
N CYS A 47 10.47 -9.66 -7.44
CA CYS A 47 10.25 -9.92 -8.86
C CYS A 47 10.01 -8.62 -9.64
N LYS A 48 9.76 -8.71 -10.94
CA LYS A 48 9.42 -7.52 -11.73
C LYS A 48 8.04 -6.99 -11.37
N ALA A 49 7.04 -7.87 -11.37
CA ALA A 49 5.67 -7.49 -11.10
C ALA A 49 4.80 -8.68 -10.65
N VAL A 50 3.76 -8.36 -9.89
CA VAL A 50 2.56 -9.16 -9.64
C VAL A 50 1.37 -8.32 -10.06
N VAL A 51 0.38 -8.92 -10.71
CA VAL A 51 -0.84 -8.23 -11.15
C VAL A 51 -2.06 -8.94 -10.56
N ASN A 52 -2.88 -8.21 -9.86
CA ASN A 52 -4.15 -8.65 -9.32
C ASN A 52 -5.30 -7.85 -9.94
N GLU A 53 -6.17 -8.52 -10.68
CA GLU A 53 -7.43 -8.01 -11.20
C GLU A 53 -8.64 -8.74 -10.56
N GLY A 54 -8.36 -9.70 -9.66
CA GLY A 54 -9.34 -10.50 -8.93
C GLY A 54 -9.21 -10.37 -7.43
N LYS A 55 -9.18 -11.50 -6.71
CA LYS A 55 -9.00 -11.52 -5.26
C LYS A 55 -7.66 -12.17 -4.89
N PHE A 56 -6.83 -11.43 -4.14
CA PHE A 56 -5.54 -11.87 -3.62
C PHE A 56 -5.57 -11.82 -2.11
N ILE A 57 -5.52 -12.99 -1.45
CA ILE A 57 -5.59 -13.11 0.01
C ILE A 57 -4.27 -13.67 0.54
N VAL A 58 -3.75 -13.05 1.58
CA VAL A 58 -2.58 -13.51 2.33
C VAL A 58 -2.98 -13.68 3.80
N ASP A 59 -3.10 -14.92 4.27
CA ASP A 59 -3.47 -15.26 5.65
C ASP A 59 -2.31 -15.00 6.65
N GLY A 60 -1.47 -14.00 6.40
CA GLY A 60 -0.32 -13.60 7.17
C GLY A 60 0.42 -12.43 6.49
N THR A 61 1.76 -12.45 6.48
CA THR A 61 2.54 -11.32 5.96
C THR A 61 2.59 -11.28 4.43
N PHE A 62 2.14 -10.17 3.85
CA PHE A 62 2.33 -9.81 2.45
C PHE A 62 3.62 -9.00 2.29
N ASP A 63 4.71 -9.64 1.87
CA ASP A 63 6.02 -9.01 1.66
C ASP A 63 6.30 -8.81 0.17
N ILE A 64 6.53 -7.55 -0.24
CA ILE A 64 7.09 -7.20 -1.54
C ILE A 64 8.32 -6.33 -1.35
N ASN A 65 9.41 -6.70 -2.02
CA ASN A 65 10.70 -6.04 -1.82
C ASN A 65 11.53 -5.92 -3.11
N ASN A 66 12.72 -5.31 -3.00
CA ASN A 66 13.73 -5.22 -4.07
C ASN A 66 13.18 -4.68 -5.40
N SER A 67 12.48 -3.57 -5.37
CA SER A 67 11.88 -2.92 -6.54
C SER A 67 10.81 -3.75 -7.26
N CYS A 68 10.24 -4.77 -6.61
CA CYS A 68 9.06 -5.46 -7.10
C CYS A 68 7.88 -4.48 -7.22
N ALA A 69 7.06 -4.62 -8.25
CA ALA A 69 5.83 -3.87 -8.38
C ALA A 69 4.61 -4.79 -8.21
N PHE A 70 3.67 -4.38 -7.37
CA PHE A 70 2.37 -5.02 -7.26
C PHE A 70 1.30 -4.07 -7.77
N TYR A 71 0.46 -4.55 -8.66
CA TYR A 71 -0.66 -3.80 -9.24
C TYR A 71 -1.98 -4.42 -8.78
N ASN A 72 -2.76 -3.67 -8.01
CA ASN A 72 -4.11 -4.02 -7.60
C ASN A 72 -5.10 -3.22 -8.46
N GLY A 73 -5.79 -3.89 -9.38
CA GLY A 73 -6.64 -3.27 -10.38
C GLY A 73 -7.98 -2.76 -9.82
N ALA A 74 -8.76 -2.06 -10.63
CA ALA A 74 -9.95 -1.31 -10.20
C ALA A 74 -11.08 -2.15 -9.56
N ALA A 75 -11.20 -3.43 -9.94
CA ALA A 75 -12.18 -4.35 -9.34
C ALA A 75 -11.52 -5.37 -8.41
N ALA A 76 -10.24 -5.20 -8.13
CA ALA A 76 -9.46 -6.16 -7.38
C ALA A 76 -9.51 -5.91 -5.87
N GLU A 77 -9.37 -6.99 -5.12
CA GLU A 77 -9.23 -6.98 -3.67
C GLU A 77 -7.87 -7.58 -3.29
N LEU A 78 -7.12 -6.89 -2.45
CA LEU A 78 -5.91 -7.37 -1.78
C LEU A 78 -6.16 -7.33 -0.28
N GLU A 79 -6.05 -8.48 0.36
CA GLU A 79 -6.33 -8.69 1.78
C GLU A 79 -5.14 -9.40 2.42
N ALA A 80 -4.62 -8.88 3.54
CA ALA A 80 -3.53 -9.50 4.29
C ALA A 80 -3.62 -9.11 5.77
N ASP A 81 -3.08 -9.96 6.68
CA ASP A 81 -2.94 -9.56 8.09
C ASP A 81 -1.93 -8.40 8.18
N ASP A 82 -0.69 -8.61 7.75
CA ASP A 82 0.35 -7.59 7.70
C ASP A 82 0.85 -7.35 6.27
N MET A 83 1.16 -6.11 5.92
CA MET A 83 1.78 -5.76 4.64
C MET A 83 3.14 -5.07 4.85
N GLU A 84 4.18 -5.62 4.22
CA GLU A 84 5.53 -5.06 4.22
C GLU A 84 5.99 -4.70 2.80
N ILE A 85 6.10 -3.42 2.51
CA ILE A 85 6.54 -2.89 1.22
C ILE A 85 7.90 -2.25 1.41
N THR A 86 8.97 -2.92 0.94
CA THR A 86 10.33 -2.52 1.31
C THR A 86 11.29 -2.38 0.13
N ASN A 87 12.45 -1.74 0.35
CA ASN A 87 13.55 -1.71 -0.60
C ASN A 87 13.16 -1.26 -2.02
N ARG A 88 12.53 -0.10 -2.14
CA ARG A 88 12.06 0.49 -3.41
C ARG A 88 10.96 -0.32 -4.12
N ALA A 89 10.31 -1.23 -3.43
CA ALA A 89 9.12 -1.89 -3.95
C ALA A 89 7.98 -0.87 -4.12
N LYS A 90 7.04 -1.19 -5.00
CA LYS A 90 5.93 -0.30 -5.35
C LYS A 90 4.61 -1.05 -5.30
N LEU A 91 3.65 -0.44 -4.64
CA LEU A 91 2.27 -0.90 -4.60
C LEU A 91 1.38 0.14 -5.29
N TYR A 92 0.75 -0.25 -6.39
CA TYR A 92 -0.24 0.55 -7.12
C TYR A 92 -1.62 0.01 -6.83
N ASN A 93 -2.50 0.84 -6.29
CA ASN A 93 -3.86 0.45 -5.92
C ASN A 93 -4.90 1.30 -6.63
N ASP A 94 -5.75 0.68 -7.43
CA ASP A 94 -6.97 1.26 -8.00
C ASP A 94 -8.23 0.52 -7.53
N GLY A 95 -8.05 -0.58 -6.77
CA GLY A 95 -9.08 -1.40 -6.14
C GLY A 95 -9.12 -1.21 -4.62
N LYS A 96 -9.35 -2.29 -3.90
CA LYS A 96 -9.41 -2.30 -2.43
C LYS A 96 -8.21 -3.01 -1.83
N ILE A 97 -7.62 -2.41 -0.79
CA ILE A 97 -6.62 -3.01 0.10
C ILE A 97 -7.19 -3.02 1.50
N GLU A 98 -7.09 -4.16 2.19
CA GLU A 98 -7.43 -4.34 3.60
C GLU A 98 -6.26 -5.02 4.31
N SER A 99 -5.81 -4.47 5.45
CA SER A 99 -4.79 -5.10 6.30
C SER A 99 -4.91 -4.65 7.75
N ASP A 100 -4.41 -5.49 8.67
CA ASP A 100 -4.28 -5.10 10.08
C ASP A 100 -3.19 -4.02 10.19
N ASP A 101 -1.96 -4.29 9.71
CA ASP A 101 -0.88 -3.30 9.64
C ASP A 101 -0.33 -3.14 8.22
N LEU A 102 0.14 -1.94 7.88
CA LEU A 102 0.81 -1.65 6.59
C LEU A 102 2.12 -0.90 6.82
N GLU A 103 3.25 -1.47 6.43
CA GLU A 103 4.57 -0.82 6.50
C GLU A 103 5.13 -0.49 5.12
N LEU A 104 5.47 0.79 4.91
CA LEU A 104 6.33 1.24 3.83
C LEU A 104 7.69 1.64 4.38
N ASN A 105 8.76 1.00 3.88
CA ASN A 105 10.11 1.21 4.39
C ASN A 105 11.15 1.25 3.26
N SER A 106 12.26 1.96 3.49
CA SER A 106 13.44 1.95 2.60
C SER A 106 13.11 2.35 1.15
N TYR A 107 12.60 3.58 0.98
CA TYR A 107 12.23 4.15 -0.32
C TYR A 107 11.09 3.43 -1.03
N ALA A 108 10.25 2.69 -0.31
CA ALA A 108 9.05 2.08 -0.87
C ALA A 108 8.03 3.15 -1.30
N GLU A 109 7.13 2.78 -2.20
CA GLU A 109 6.11 3.67 -2.74
C GLU A 109 4.74 3.00 -2.74
N LEU A 110 3.73 3.71 -2.21
CA LEU A 110 2.33 3.39 -2.41
C LEU A 110 1.68 4.48 -3.25
N SER A 111 1.07 4.09 -4.35
CA SER A 111 0.22 4.95 -5.16
C SER A 111 -1.22 4.48 -5.06
N ASN A 112 -2.02 5.09 -4.18
CA ASN A 112 -3.45 4.86 -4.11
C ASN A 112 -4.15 5.77 -5.12
N CYS A 113 -4.69 5.19 -6.19
CA CYS A 113 -5.31 5.90 -7.31
C CYS A 113 -6.69 6.47 -6.91
N GLU A 114 -7.35 7.20 -7.83
CA GLU A 114 -8.59 7.94 -7.53
C GLU A 114 -9.75 7.04 -7.06
N ASN A 115 -9.82 5.80 -7.55
CA ASN A 115 -10.85 4.82 -7.14
C ASN A 115 -10.37 3.90 -6.02
N GLY A 116 -9.07 3.94 -5.70
CA GLY A 116 -8.48 3.05 -4.73
C GLY A 116 -8.94 3.33 -3.31
N VAL A 117 -9.12 2.26 -2.55
CA VAL A 117 -9.43 2.29 -1.11
C VAL A 117 -8.30 1.57 -0.38
N VAL A 118 -7.77 2.20 0.65
CA VAL A 118 -6.81 1.60 1.58
C VAL A 118 -7.42 1.64 2.97
N ASP A 119 -7.64 0.49 3.56
CA ASP A 119 -8.25 0.31 4.87
C ASP A 119 -7.28 -0.47 5.75
N VAL A 120 -6.77 0.18 6.79
CA VAL A 120 -5.78 -0.39 7.73
C VAL A 120 -6.41 -0.38 9.11
N ASP A 121 -6.76 -1.55 9.64
CA ASP A 121 -7.43 -1.67 10.94
C ASP A 121 -6.52 -1.25 12.11
N GLY A 122 -5.21 -1.30 11.95
CA GLY A 122 -4.21 -0.88 12.92
C GLY A 122 -3.31 0.26 12.43
N THR A 123 -1.99 0.02 12.38
CA THR A 123 -1.02 1.07 12.10
C THR A 123 -0.50 1.08 10.67
N PHE A 124 -0.54 2.25 10.06
CA PHE A 124 0.17 2.53 8.82
C PHE A 124 1.54 3.18 9.13
N TYR A 125 2.61 2.40 8.95
CA TYR A 125 3.99 2.86 9.12
C TYR A 125 4.57 3.42 7.82
N LEU A 126 5.02 4.67 7.85
CA LEU A 126 5.66 5.33 6.72
C LEU A 126 7.06 5.78 7.11
N THR A 127 8.09 5.00 6.74
CA THR A 127 9.43 5.17 7.28
C THR A 127 10.52 5.26 6.22
N ASN A 128 11.70 5.73 6.61
CA ASN A 128 12.95 5.67 5.83
C ASN A 128 12.82 6.14 4.37
N ASN A 129 12.35 7.38 4.19
CA ASN A 129 12.16 8.05 2.89
C ASN A 129 11.16 7.36 1.95
N SER A 130 10.24 6.59 2.49
CA SER A 130 9.14 6.04 1.72
C SER A 130 8.10 7.10 1.38
N VAL A 131 7.31 6.87 0.34
CA VAL A 131 6.40 7.87 -0.20
C VAL A 131 5.02 7.27 -0.43
N VAL A 132 3.99 8.01 -0.04
CA VAL A 132 2.59 7.70 -0.34
C VAL A 132 1.99 8.80 -1.20
N TYR A 133 1.39 8.42 -2.32
CA TYR A 133 0.52 9.27 -3.14
C TYR A 133 -0.92 8.85 -2.93
N GLN A 134 -1.61 9.58 -2.05
CA GLN A 134 -2.98 9.28 -1.64
C GLN A 134 -3.97 10.09 -2.48
N LYS A 135 -4.57 9.47 -3.51
CA LYS A 135 -5.56 10.10 -4.40
C LYS A 135 -6.96 9.52 -4.23
N GLY A 136 -7.08 8.29 -3.73
CA GLY A 136 -8.33 7.63 -3.38
C GLY A 136 -8.70 7.84 -1.91
N LEU A 137 -9.45 6.93 -1.32
CA LEU A 137 -9.79 6.95 0.10
C LEU A 137 -8.74 6.20 0.92
N ALA A 138 -8.49 6.65 2.14
CA ALA A 138 -7.73 5.90 3.13
C ALA A 138 -8.28 6.11 4.53
N SER A 139 -8.34 5.00 5.30
CA SER A 139 -8.67 4.96 6.71
C SER A 139 -7.66 4.11 7.46
N MET A 140 -7.31 4.51 8.67
CA MET A 140 -6.42 3.79 9.57
C MET A 140 -6.67 4.16 11.03
N GLU A 141 -6.38 3.24 11.96
CA GLU A 141 -6.37 3.59 13.37
C GLU A 141 -5.22 4.57 13.65
N LYS A 142 -4.01 4.24 13.18
CA LYS A 142 -2.84 5.08 13.40
C LYS A 142 -1.99 5.28 12.14
N LEU A 143 -1.56 6.52 11.93
CA LEU A 143 -0.49 6.86 10.98
C LEU A 143 0.80 7.18 11.74
N GLU A 144 1.82 6.35 11.59
CA GLU A 144 3.12 6.58 12.17
C GLU A 144 4.16 6.90 11.09
N ALA A 145 4.54 8.18 10.95
CA ALA A 145 5.46 8.64 9.90
C ALA A 145 6.80 9.10 10.48
N ARG A 146 7.92 8.47 10.03
CA ARG A 146 9.26 8.75 10.58
C ARG A 146 10.35 8.76 9.49
N GLY A 147 11.52 9.32 9.84
CA GLY A 147 12.75 9.18 9.06
C GLY A 147 12.65 9.61 7.60
N GLY A 148 11.98 10.72 7.31
CA GLY A 148 11.80 11.24 5.95
C GLY A 148 10.60 10.65 5.20
N GLY A 149 9.73 9.88 5.85
CA GLY A 149 8.47 9.44 5.27
C GLY A 149 7.66 10.62 4.72
N THR A 150 7.07 10.48 3.55
CA THR A 150 6.37 11.57 2.88
C THR A 150 4.98 11.13 2.42
N LEU A 151 3.94 11.86 2.83
CA LEU A 151 2.55 11.63 2.45
C LEU A 151 2.02 12.81 1.62
N TYR A 152 1.59 12.53 0.39
CA TYR A 152 0.85 13.46 -0.46
C TYR A 152 -0.63 13.12 -0.40
N VAL A 153 -1.43 13.98 0.22
CA VAL A 153 -2.88 13.83 0.38
C VAL A 153 -3.59 14.64 -0.70
N ASN A 154 -4.22 13.94 -1.65
CA ASN A 154 -4.98 14.56 -2.74
C ASN A 154 -6.48 14.24 -2.66
N CYS A 155 -6.89 13.45 -1.65
CA CYS A 155 -8.28 13.10 -1.37
C CYS A 155 -8.50 13.11 0.14
N HIS A 156 -9.55 12.44 0.61
CA HIS A 156 -9.86 12.33 2.03
C HIS A 156 -9.08 11.17 2.66
N THR A 157 -8.36 11.46 3.75
CA THR A 157 -7.61 10.48 4.55
C THR A 157 -8.00 10.67 6.01
N VAL A 158 -8.35 9.58 6.69
CA VAL A 158 -8.77 9.57 8.08
C VAL A 158 -7.83 8.69 8.89
N ALA A 159 -7.41 9.19 10.05
CA ALA A 159 -6.70 8.42 11.07
C ALA A 159 -7.30 8.75 12.44
N GLU A 160 -7.28 7.82 13.39
CA GLU A 160 -7.59 8.17 14.77
C GLU A 160 -6.40 8.91 15.41
N GLU A 161 -5.18 8.41 15.18
CA GLU A 161 -3.95 9.02 15.66
C GLU A 161 -2.95 9.28 14.52
N ILE A 162 -2.29 10.45 14.54
CA ILE A 162 -1.11 10.73 13.71
C ILE A 162 0.09 10.99 14.63
N ALA A 163 1.11 10.14 14.54
CA ALA A 163 2.39 10.31 15.20
C ALA A 163 3.50 10.51 14.17
N ALA A 164 4.17 11.68 14.17
CA ALA A 164 5.15 11.99 13.15
C ALA A 164 6.46 12.56 13.73
N GLU A 165 7.60 12.06 13.20
CA GLU A 165 8.94 12.51 13.54
C GLU A 165 9.84 12.56 12.29
N GLY A 166 10.23 13.77 11.87
CA GLY A 166 11.03 13.97 10.66
C GLY A 166 10.32 13.54 9.38
N ALA A 167 9.01 13.67 9.32
CA ALA A 167 8.16 13.32 8.19
C ALA A 167 7.64 14.57 7.47
N ARG A 168 7.05 14.39 6.28
CA ARG A 168 6.47 15.46 5.48
C ARG A 168 5.07 15.12 5.04
N PHE A 169 4.17 16.09 5.19
CA PHE A 169 2.78 16.00 4.77
C PHE A 169 2.47 17.12 3.79
N TYR A 170 1.91 16.78 2.64
CA TYR A 170 1.47 17.73 1.62
C TYR A 170 -0.01 17.51 1.36
N ILE A 171 -0.85 18.45 1.80
CA ILE A 171 -2.30 18.37 1.61
C ILE A 171 -2.70 19.28 0.45
N ALA A 172 -3.22 18.69 -0.63
CA ALA A 172 -3.63 19.41 -1.82
C ALA A 172 -4.91 20.24 -1.58
N SER A 173 -5.17 21.20 -2.45
CA SER A 173 -6.42 21.98 -2.43
C SER A 173 -7.64 21.06 -2.56
N GLY A 174 -8.61 21.20 -1.67
CA GLY A 174 -9.82 20.38 -1.63
C GLY A 174 -9.64 18.98 -1.01
N ALA A 175 -8.42 18.60 -0.63
CA ALA A 175 -8.16 17.37 0.10
C ALA A 175 -8.32 17.56 1.61
N GLY A 176 -8.53 16.47 2.36
CA GLY A 176 -8.64 16.43 3.80
C GLY A 176 -7.73 15.40 4.44
N LEU A 177 -7.09 15.76 5.54
CA LEU A 177 -6.43 14.85 6.47
C LEU A 177 -7.05 15.10 7.85
N ASP A 178 -7.84 14.16 8.31
CA ASP A 178 -8.57 14.23 9.56
C ASP A 178 -7.97 13.27 10.57
N ALA A 179 -7.79 13.70 11.82
CA ALA A 179 -7.34 12.87 12.92
C ALA A 179 -7.99 13.30 14.24
N GLU A 180 -8.18 12.35 15.17
CA GLU A 180 -8.64 12.67 16.51
C GLU A 180 -7.48 13.18 17.39
N GLU A 181 -6.29 12.59 17.23
CA GLU A 181 -5.08 12.95 17.98
C GLU A 181 -3.88 13.15 17.03
N VAL A 182 -3.08 14.20 17.28
CA VAL A 182 -1.91 14.51 16.45
C VAL A 182 -0.69 14.83 17.29
N TYR A 183 0.41 14.10 17.06
CA TYR A 183 1.70 14.26 17.72
C TYR A 183 2.80 14.53 16.71
N PHE A 184 3.12 15.80 16.49
CA PHE A 184 4.23 16.21 15.64
C PHE A 184 5.49 16.47 16.47
N ASN A 185 6.48 15.62 16.29
CA ASN A 185 7.80 15.77 16.90
C ASN A 185 8.78 16.48 15.96
N SER A 186 10.03 16.60 16.40
CA SER A 186 11.09 17.38 15.74
C SER A 186 11.21 17.09 14.24
N ASN A 187 11.40 18.16 13.45
CA ASN A 187 11.60 18.12 12.00
C ASN A 187 10.41 17.56 11.19
N THR A 188 9.21 17.55 11.75
CA THR A 188 8.00 17.25 10.97
C THR A 188 7.52 18.51 10.26
N GLU A 189 7.18 18.38 8.98
CA GLU A 189 6.74 19.47 8.12
C GLU A 189 5.33 19.19 7.58
N LEU A 190 4.43 20.16 7.72
CA LEU A 190 3.07 20.12 7.18
C LEU A 190 2.87 21.27 6.20
N TYR A 191 2.55 20.96 4.96
CA TYR A 191 2.23 21.90 3.89
C TYR A 191 0.79 21.71 3.47
N ALA A 192 -0.05 22.69 3.70
CA ALA A 192 -1.48 22.67 3.35
C ALA A 192 -1.78 23.73 2.29
N ALA A 193 -2.32 23.33 1.16
CA ALA A 193 -2.74 24.25 0.11
C ALA A 193 -4.00 25.01 0.51
N ALA A 194 -4.28 26.15 -0.12
CA ALA A 194 -5.51 26.89 0.12
C ALA A 194 -6.74 26.02 -0.18
N GLY A 195 -7.69 25.98 0.77
CA GLY A 195 -8.90 25.16 0.67
C GLY A 195 -8.72 23.68 1.02
N SER A 196 -7.53 23.27 1.50
CA SER A 196 -7.37 21.96 2.14
C SER A 196 -7.92 21.98 3.57
N ILE A 197 -8.21 20.79 4.10
CA ILE A 197 -8.67 20.58 5.47
C ILE A 197 -7.60 19.78 6.22
N PHE A 198 -7.21 20.26 7.38
CA PHE A 198 -6.52 19.50 8.40
C PHE A 198 -7.32 19.67 9.68
N ALA A 199 -8.04 18.63 10.10
CA ALA A 199 -8.94 18.66 11.24
C ALA A 199 -8.40 17.78 12.38
N MET A 200 -8.64 18.22 13.62
CA MET A 200 -8.31 17.54 14.88
C MET A 200 -9.50 17.62 15.81
#